data_5dcd13315282f433bdd2a93659c202cc
#
_entry.id   5dcd13315282f433bdd2a93659c202cc
#
_cell.length_a   1.000
_cell.length_b   1.000
_cell.length_c   1.000
_cell.angle_alpha   90.00
_cell.angle_beta   90.00
_cell.angle_gamma   90.00
#
_symmetry.space_group_name_H-M   'P 1'
#
loop_
_entity.id
_entity.type
_entity.pdbx_description
1 polymer ?
#
loop_
_entity_poly.entity_id
_entity_poly.type
_entity_poly.pdbx_seq_one_letter_code
_entity_poly.pdbx_strand_id
1 'polypeptide(L)'
;SVVMDLMIHDIDLVLELVNSKIQKLAAVGGRNSEGLIDYVNATLVFKNNVIASLTASKMSHKKIRNLSAHCQNGLVETDFLNHSLQIHRKSHESYTAEHGELVYRNDGYVEEVSTTSIEPLYAELEHFLKCVQGKETPEVDGEQASRALKIADFIESAVENSGDAILLENPF
;
A
#
# COMPACT_ATOMS: atom_id res chain seq x y z
N SER A 1 -15.31 -8.75 7.53
CA SER A 1 -14.84 -7.36 7.48
C SER A 1 -14.01 -7.11 6.23
N VAL A 2 -14.07 -5.90 5.70
CA VAL A 2 -13.25 -5.47 4.55
C VAL A 2 -11.76 -5.42 4.89
N VAL A 3 -11.41 -5.23 6.15
CA VAL A 3 -10.01 -5.19 6.60
C VAL A 3 -9.35 -6.55 6.42
N MET A 4 -9.96 -7.60 6.95
CA MET A 4 -9.44 -8.97 6.88
C MET A 4 -9.49 -9.58 5.48
N ASP A 5 -10.40 -9.10 4.63
CA ASP A 5 -10.60 -9.68 3.30
C ASP A 5 -9.80 -8.96 2.20
N LEU A 6 -9.64 -7.64 2.32
CA LEU A 6 -8.98 -6.82 1.29
C LEU A 6 -7.75 -6.09 1.82
N MET A 7 -7.91 -5.30 2.90
CA MET A 7 -6.86 -4.40 3.37
C MET A 7 -5.63 -5.14 3.93
N ILE A 8 -5.78 -6.36 4.43
CA ILE A 8 -4.67 -7.15 4.97
C ILE A 8 -3.54 -7.34 3.93
N HIS A 9 -3.88 -7.47 2.66
CA HIS A 9 -2.91 -7.60 1.58
C HIS A 9 -2.14 -6.29 1.33
N ASP A 10 -2.82 -5.15 1.49
CA ASP A 10 -2.19 -3.85 1.33
C ASP A 10 -1.33 -3.50 2.56
N ILE A 11 -1.75 -3.95 3.76
CA ILE A 11 -0.95 -3.85 4.98
C ILE A 11 0.37 -4.62 4.81
N ASP A 12 0.31 -5.86 4.38
CA ASP A 12 1.49 -6.71 4.18
C ASP A 12 2.46 -6.07 3.18
N LEU A 13 1.95 -5.63 2.03
CA LEU A 13 2.73 -4.94 1.01
C LEU A 13 3.41 -3.66 1.54
N VAL A 14 2.69 -2.84 2.31
CA VAL A 14 3.24 -1.60 2.86
C VAL A 14 4.30 -1.89 3.93
N LEU A 15 4.12 -2.92 4.75
CA LEU A 15 5.11 -3.31 5.75
C LEU A 15 6.43 -3.74 5.10
N GLU A 16 6.36 -4.48 4.00
CA GLU A 16 7.53 -4.90 3.23
C GLU A 16 8.22 -3.70 2.57
N LEU A 17 7.47 -2.84 1.88
CA LEU A 17 8.02 -1.68 1.18
C LEU A 17 8.65 -0.64 2.11
N VAL A 18 8.06 -0.39 3.28
CA VAL A 18 8.55 0.65 4.20
C VAL A 18 9.66 0.14 5.10
N ASN A 19 9.65 -1.14 5.42
CA ASN A 19 10.64 -1.83 6.27
C ASN A 19 11.00 -1.02 7.54
N SER A 20 9.99 -0.54 8.26
CA SER A 20 10.13 0.23 9.49
C SER A 20 8.99 -0.07 10.45
N LYS A 21 9.20 0.18 11.73
CA LYS A 21 8.16 -0.01 12.75
C LYS A 21 7.10 1.07 12.64
N ILE A 22 5.83 0.70 12.81
CA ILE A 22 4.73 1.67 12.92
C ILE A 22 4.85 2.39 14.27
N GLN A 23 4.68 3.69 14.25
CA GLN A 23 4.67 4.56 15.44
C GLN A 23 3.25 4.95 15.84
N LYS A 24 2.41 5.26 14.84
CA LYS A 24 1.01 5.67 15.05
C LYS A 24 0.12 4.99 14.02
N LEU A 25 -1.09 4.70 14.45
CA LEU A 25 -2.15 4.17 13.61
C LEU A 25 -3.45 4.91 13.93
N ALA A 26 -4.17 5.30 12.90
CA ALA A 26 -5.54 5.81 13.02
C ALA A 26 -6.38 5.18 11.92
N ALA A 27 -7.64 4.84 12.23
CA ALA A 27 -8.55 4.30 11.24
C ALA A 27 -9.98 4.78 11.50
N VAL A 28 -10.71 5.02 10.41
CA VAL A 28 -12.14 5.32 10.43
C VAL A 28 -12.83 4.45 9.39
N GLY A 29 -14.06 4.07 9.63
CA GLY A 29 -14.78 3.20 8.71
C GLY A 29 -16.29 3.24 8.92
N GLY A 30 -16.98 2.54 8.04
CA GLY A 30 -18.43 2.38 8.05
C GLY A 30 -18.85 0.93 8.02
N ARG A 31 -20.09 0.70 8.44
CA ARG A 31 -20.72 -0.63 8.46
C ARG A 31 -21.88 -0.66 7.48
N ASN A 32 -22.10 -1.80 6.87
CA ASN A 32 -23.27 -2.06 6.04
C ASN A 32 -24.52 -2.35 6.92
N SER A 33 -25.64 -2.61 6.24
CA SER A 33 -26.91 -2.94 6.90
C SER A 33 -26.88 -4.23 7.76
N GLU A 34 -25.91 -5.09 7.54
CA GLU A 34 -25.69 -6.34 8.29
C GLU A 34 -24.74 -6.11 9.48
N GLY A 35 -24.26 -4.89 9.69
CA GLY A 35 -23.33 -4.54 10.77
C GLY A 35 -21.87 -4.90 10.48
N LEU A 36 -21.54 -5.36 9.28
CA LEU A 36 -20.17 -5.70 8.88
C LEU A 36 -19.42 -4.44 8.41
N ILE A 37 -18.17 -4.30 8.82
CA ILE A 37 -17.29 -3.23 8.33
C ILE A 37 -17.04 -3.48 6.85
N ASP A 38 -17.49 -2.55 5.97
CA ASP A 38 -17.41 -2.67 4.52
C ASP A 38 -16.68 -1.49 3.83
N TYR A 39 -16.33 -0.47 4.60
CA TYR A 39 -15.47 0.65 4.19
C TYR A 39 -14.54 1.05 5.32
N VAL A 40 -13.25 1.17 5.03
CA VAL A 40 -12.23 1.64 5.98
C VAL A 40 -11.20 2.51 5.29
N ASN A 41 -10.82 3.59 5.95
CA ASN A 41 -9.62 4.36 5.68
C ASN A 41 -8.71 4.30 6.90
N ALA A 42 -7.45 3.90 6.71
CA ALA A 42 -6.45 3.80 7.76
C ALA A 42 -5.20 4.60 7.40
N THR A 43 -4.59 5.24 8.39
CA THR A 43 -3.31 5.94 8.25
C THR A 43 -2.30 5.34 9.20
N LEU A 44 -1.17 4.92 8.65
CA LEU A 44 -0.02 4.39 9.38
C LEU A 44 1.13 5.39 9.31
N VAL A 45 1.69 5.76 10.45
CA VAL A 45 2.90 6.59 10.53
C VAL A 45 4.04 5.72 11.04
N PHE A 46 5.11 5.63 10.28
CA PHE A 46 6.27 4.81 10.60
C PHE A 46 7.36 5.61 11.33
N LYS A 47 8.25 4.91 12.05
CA LYS A 47 9.36 5.55 12.79
C LYS A 47 10.35 6.28 11.89
N ASN A 48 10.47 5.90 10.62
CA ASN A 48 11.26 6.59 9.61
C ASN A 48 10.54 7.78 8.94
N ASN A 49 9.41 8.22 9.53
CA ASN A 49 8.55 9.31 9.06
C ASN A 49 7.82 9.04 7.73
N VAL A 50 7.82 7.82 7.23
CA VAL A 50 6.95 7.45 6.12
C VAL A 50 5.51 7.40 6.62
N ILE A 51 4.59 7.87 5.78
CA ILE A 51 3.15 7.83 6.04
C ILE A 51 2.51 6.98 4.94
N ALA A 52 1.72 5.99 5.33
CA ALA A 52 0.91 5.20 4.42
C ALA A 52 -0.57 5.43 4.72
N SER A 53 -1.35 5.68 3.66
CA SER A 53 -2.81 5.78 3.73
C SER A 53 -3.41 4.61 2.96
N LEU A 54 -4.21 3.81 3.63
CA LEU A 54 -4.85 2.62 3.10
C LEU A 54 -6.35 2.84 3.02
N THR A 55 -6.96 2.48 1.91
CA THR A 55 -8.42 2.56 1.74
C THR A 55 -8.92 1.24 1.18
N ALA A 56 -9.85 0.60 1.88
CA ALA A 56 -10.55 -0.58 1.41
C ALA A 56 -12.06 -0.38 1.46
N SER A 57 -12.75 -0.79 0.40
CA SER A 57 -14.20 -0.66 0.29
C SER A 57 -14.81 -1.80 -0.51
N LYS A 58 -15.93 -2.32 -0.02
CA LYS A 58 -16.82 -3.25 -0.73
C LYS A 58 -18.06 -2.57 -1.31
N MET A 59 -18.18 -1.24 -1.15
CA MET A 59 -19.36 -0.48 -1.58
C MET A 59 -19.41 -0.26 -3.10
N SER A 60 -18.30 -0.37 -3.80
CA SER A 60 -18.22 -0.14 -5.24
C SER A 60 -18.29 -1.44 -6.03
N HIS A 61 -19.04 -1.44 -7.14
CA HIS A 61 -19.00 -2.53 -8.13
C HIS A 61 -17.73 -2.51 -8.98
N LYS A 62 -17.02 -1.39 -9.04
CA LYS A 62 -15.75 -1.27 -9.74
C LYS A 62 -14.63 -1.83 -8.87
N LYS A 63 -13.92 -2.83 -9.38
CA LYS A 63 -12.68 -3.28 -8.74
C LYS A 63 -11.57 -2.25 -8.98
N ILE A 64 -10.89 -1.86 -7.91
CA ILE A 64 -9.73 -0.97 -7.94
C ILE A 64 -8.68 -1.59 -7.03
N ARG A 65 -7.45 -1.72 -7.50
CA ARG A 65 -6.31 -2.14 -6.70
C ARG A 65 -5.06 -1.43 -7.17
N ASN A 66 -4.79 -0.28 -6.58
CA ASN A 66 -3.72 0.62 -6.97
C ASN A 66 -2.83 0.93 -5.76
N LEU A 67 -1.56 1.20 -6.05
CA LEU A 67 -0.63 1.76 -5.07
C LEU A 67 0.10 2.94 -5.71
N SER A 68 0.22 4.05 -4.94
CA SER A 68 1.02 5.21 -5.33
C SER A 68 2.05 5.49 -4.23
N ALA A 69 3.32 5.59 -4.60
CA ALA A 69 4.40 5.86 -3.68
C ALA A 69 5.14 7.14 -4.07
N HIS A 70 5.04 8.18 -3.22
CA HIS A 70 5.78 9.43 -3.39
C HIS A 70 7.19 9.26 -2.84
N CYS A 71 8.18 9.28 -3.72
CA CYS A 71 9.60 9.14 -3.41
C CYS A 71 10.34 10.47 -3.61
N GLN A 72 11.58 10.57 -3.10
CA GLN A 72 12.41 11.78 -3.30
C GLN A 72 12.58 12.15 -4.79
N ASN A 73 12.72 11.15 -5.66
CA ASN A 73 13.06 11.32 -7.07
C ASN A 73 11.86 11.15 -8.01
N GLY A 74 10.64 11.10 -7.49
CA GLY A 74 9.46 10.96 -8.32
C GLY A 74 8.30 10.24 -7.64
N LEU A 75 7.32 9.86 -8.44
CA LEU A 75 6.14 9.12 -8.04
C LEU A 75 6.14 7.76 -8.74
N VAL A 76 5.89 6.71 -8.00
CA VAL A 76 5.65 5.36 -8.54
C VAL A 76 4.18 5.07 -8.42
N GLU A 77 3.54 4.69 -9.53
CA GLU A 77 2.14 4.27 -9.57
C GLU A 77 2.04 2.88 -10.15
N THR A 78 1.25 2.04 -9.51
CA THR A 78 0.94 0.69 -10.02
C THR A 78 -0.54 0.40 -9.97
N ASP A 79 -1.04 -0.22 -11.02
CA ASP A 79 -2.38 -0.80 -11.10
C ASP A 79 -2.21 -2.33 -11.18
N PHE A 80 -2.54 -3.01 -10.09
CA PHE A 80 -2.40 -4.46 -9.98
C PHE A 80 -3.41 -5.23 -10.84
N LEU A 81 -4.53 -4.61 -11.24
CA LEU A 81 -5.53 -5.25 -12.09
C LEU A 81 -5.11 -5.22 -13.56
N ASN A 82 -4.48 -4.13 -13.99
CA ASN A 82 -4.02 -3.93 -15.36
C ASN A 82 -2.54 -4.31 -15.54
N HIS A 83 -1.87 -4.76 -14.47
CA HIS A 83 -0.44 -5.10 -14.48
C HIS A 83 0.43 -3.97 -15.03
N SER A 84 0.11 -2.73 -14.67
CA SER A 84 0.87 -1.56 -15.09
C SER A 84 1.67 -0.97 -13.96
N LEU A 85 2.90 -0.57 -14.26
CA LEU A 85 3.80 0.14 -13.35
C LEU A 85 4.39 1.34 -14.09
N GLN A 86 4.18 2.53 -13.53
CA GLN A 86 4.68 3.79 -14.08
C GLN A 86 5.55 4.49 -13.05
N ILE A 87 6.66 5.05 -13.52
CA ILE A 87 7.56 5.86 -12.70
C ILE A 87 7.59 7.27 -13.30
N HIS A 88 6.99 8.21 -12.59
CA HIS A 88 7.01 9.62 -12.92
C HIS A 88 8.25 10.26 -12.32
N ARG A 89 9.22 10.59 -13.14
CA ARG A 89 10.46 11.22 -12.70
C ARG A 89 10.41 12.73 -12.88
N LYS A 90 10.85 13.46 -11.86
CA LYS A 90 11.08 14.90 -12.01
C LYS A 90 12.31 15.12 -12.86
N SER A 91 12.22 15.92 -13.90
CA SER A 91 13.36 16.52 -14.54
C SER A 91 13.70 17.87 -13.89
N HIS A 92 14.75 18.50 -14.33
CA HIS A 92 15.15 19.79 -13.79
C HIS A 92 14.07 20.86 -14.02
N GLU A 93 13.64 21.50 -12.94
CA GLU A 93 12.88 22.73 -13.02
C GLU A 93 13.82 23.82 -13.57
N SER A 94 13.52 24.38 -14.71
CA SER A 94 14.30 25.46 -15.31
C SER A 94 13.42 26.65 -15.63
N TYR A 95 13.93 27.86 -15.30
CA TYR A 95 13.37 29.09 -15.81
C TYR A 95 14.17 29.46 -17.07
N THR A 96 13.51 29.48 -18.21
CA THR A 96 14.11 29.97 -19.47
C THR A 96 13.51 31.31 -19.82
N ALA A 97 14.35 32.27 -20.23
CA ALA A 97 13.88 33.54 -20.77
C ALA A 97 13.57 33.36 -22.26
N GLU A 98 12.31 33.29 -22.64
CA GLU A 98 11.87 33.27 -24.02
C GLU A 98 11.13 34.57 -24.33
N HIS A 99 11.60 35.30 -25.35
CA HIS A 99 11.01 36.57 -25.82
C HIS A 99 10.86 37.66 -24.72
N GLY A 100 11.73 37.63 -23.68
CA GLY A 100 11.70 38.58 -22.59
C GLY A 100 10.75 38.24 -21.44
N GLU A 101 10.09 37.10 -21.50
CA GLU A 101 9.26 36.57 -20.43
C GLU A 101 9.96 35.34 -19.78
N LEU A 102 9.82 35.24 -18.44
CA LEU A 102 10.28 34.05 -17.70
C LEU A 102 9.26 32.92 -17.88
N VAL A 103 9.64 31.91 -18.65
CA VAL A 103 8.83 30.70 -18.83
C VAL A 103 9.33 29.62 -17.87
N TYR A 104 8.43 29.14 -17.01
CA TYR A 104 8.66 27.98 -16.16
C TYR A 104 8.46 26.70 -16.98
N ARG A 105 9.51 25.89 -17.10
CA ARG A 105 9.41 24.55 -17.69
C ARG A 105 9.57 23.50 -16.58
N ASN A 106 8.59 22.65 -16.48
CA ASN A 106 8.62 21.44 -15.66
C ASN A 106 8.57 20.22 -16.59
N ASP A 107 9.74 19.81 -17.01
CA ASP A 107 9.87 18.65 -17.93
C ASP A 107 9.97 17.38 -17.08
N GLY A 108 8.87 16.71 -16.80
CA GLY A 108 8.82 15.37 -16.25
C GLY A 108 8.73 14.32 -17.37
N TYR A 109 9.22 13.12 -17.14
CA TYR A 109 8.97 12.00 -18.03
C TYR A 109 8.38 10.82 -17.25
N VAL A 110 7.56 10.04 -17.94
CA VAL A 110 6.96 8.82 -17.41
C VAL A 110 7.67 7.62 -18.04
N GLU A 111 8.20 6.78 -17.19
CA GLU A 111 8.80 5.51 -17.57
C GLU A 111 7.77 4.41 -17.33
N GLU A 112 7.35 3.71 -18.37
CA GLU A 112 6.52 2.52 -18.24
C GLU A 112 7.42 1.30 -18.04
N VAL A 113 7.22 0.59 -16.93
CA VAL A 113 7.97 -0.63 -16.63
C VAL A 113 7.16 -1.82 -17.10
N SER A 114 7.75 -2.61 -18.01
CA SER A 114 7.14 -3.86 -18.47
C SER A 114 7.12 -4.88 -17.34
N THR A 115 5.92 -5.31 -16.95
CA THR A 115 5.73 -6.37 -15.96
C THR A 115 5.38 -7.69 -16.67
N THR A 116 5.94 -8.79 -16.17
CA THR A 116 5.53 -10.12 -16.62
C THR A 116 4.24 -10.49 -15.91
N SER A 117 3.20 -10.78 -16.69
CA SER A 117 1.93 -11.26 -16.13
C SER A 117 2.04 -12.76 -15.86
N ILE A 118 2.36 -13.13 -14.62
CA ILE A 118 2.18 -14.49 -14.12
C ILE A 118 0.88 -14.48 -13.31
N GLU A 119 0.06 -15.52 -13.45
CA GLU A 119 -1.15 -15.66 -12.65
C GLU A 119 -0.76 -15.77 -11.17
N PRO A 120 -1.25 -14.87 -10.28
CA PRO A 120 -0.74 -14.75 -8.91
C PRO A 120 -0.90 -16.02 -8.07
N LEU A 121 -2.05 -16.69 -8.16
CA LEU A 121 -2.29 -17.93 -7.41
C LEU A 121 -1.35 -19.05 -7.87
N TYR A 122 -1.07 -19.13 -9.16
CA TYR A 122 -0.11 -20.11 -9.67
C TYR A 122 1.30 -19.86 -9.12
N ALA A 123 1.74 -18.59 -9.13
CA ALA A 123 3.05 -18.21 -8.58
C ALA A 123 3.17 -18.53 -7.08
N GLU A 124 2.12 -18.23 -6.31
CA GLU A 124 2.06 -18.53 -4.88
C GLU A 124 2.16 -20.04 -4.60
N LEU A 125 1.38 -20.86 -5.31
CA LEU A 125 1.39 -22.32 -5.14
C LEU A 125 2.73 -22.93 -5.59
N GLU A 126 3.31 -22.45 -6.68
CA GLU A 126 4.62 -22.91 -7.15
C GLU A 126 5.72 -22.59 -6.11
N HIS A 127 5.74 -21.35 -5.60
CA HIS A 127 6.68 -20.92 -4.56
C HIS A 127 6.51 -21.74 -3.28
N PHE A 128 5.26 -21.93 -2.82
CA PHE A 128 4.97 -22.78 -1.67
C PHE A 128 5.53 -24.19 -1.82
N LEU A 129 5.33 -24.83 -2.97
CA LEU A 129 5.86 -26.17 -3.24
C LEU A 129 7.39 -26.20 -3.24
N LYS A 130 8.05 -25.18 -3.77
CA LYS A 130 9.50 -25.05 -3.73
C LYS A 130 10.04 -24.88 -2.30
N CYS A 131 9.33 -24.11 -1.47
CA CYS A 131 9.65 -23.96 -0.04
C CYS A 131 9.51 -25.29 0.72
N VAL A 132 8.42 -26.02 0.50
CA VAL A 132 8.21 -27.36 1.10
C VAL A 132 9.31 -28.34 0.70
N GLN A 133 9.82 -28.24 -0.53
CA GLN A 133 10.93 -29.07 -1.03
C GLN A 133 12.31 -28.62 -0.53
N GLY A 134 12.39 -27.53 0.24
CA GLY A 134 13.65 -26.95 0.70
C GLY A 134 14.49 -26.27 -0.39
N LYS A 135 13.90 -25.95 -1.53
CA LYS A 135 14.56 -25.30 -2.66
C LYS A 135 14.58 -23.77 -2.54
N GLU A 136 13.58 -23.21 -1.90
CA GLU A 136 13.42 -21.77 -1.66
C GLU A 136 13.02 -21.53 -0.21
N THR A 137 13.19 -20.32 0.28
CA THR A 137 12.68 -19.84 1.58
C THR A 137 11.41 -19.04 1.35
N PRO A 138 10.41 -19.07 2.26
CA PRO A 138 9.23 -18.25 2.13
C PRO A 138 9.58 -16.75 2.01
N GLU A 139 9.00 -16.06 1.03
CA GLU A 139 9.11 -14.60 0.91
C GLU A 139 8.35 -13.90 2.04
N VAL A 140 7.21 -14.46 2.43
CA VAL A 140 6.45 -14.03 3.61
C VAL A 140 6.43 -15.18 4.59
N ASP A 141 7.08 -15.02 5.73
CA ASP A 141 7.11 -16.01 6.79
C ASP A 141 5.94 -15.83 7.78
N GLY A 142 5.83 -16.76 8.74
CA GLY A 142 4.75 -16.72 9.74
C GLY A 142 4.82 -15.51 10.68
N GLU A 143 6.01 -14.94 10.91
CA GLU A 143 6.16 -13.73 11.72
C GLU A 143 5.67 -12.49 10.98
N GLN A 144 6.02 -12.35 9.70
CA GLN A 144 5.54 -11.29 8.83
C GLN A 144 4.02 -11.34 8.68
N ALA A 145 3.47 -12.52 8.38
CA ALA A 145 2.02 -12.73 8.28
C ALA A 145 1.30 -12.42 9.60
N SER A 146 1.86 -12.84 10.74
CA SER A 146 1.31 -12.51 12.07
C SER A 146 1.33 -11.01 12.37
N ARG A 147 2.35 -10.29 11.87
CA ARG A 147 2.44 -8.82 12.01
C ARG A 147 1.35 -8.13 11.23
N ALA A 148 1.13 -8.51 9.96
CA ALA A 148 0.07 -7.95 9.14
C ALA A 148 -1.32 -8.20 9.76
N LEU A 149 -1.56 -9.42 10.27
CA LEU A 149 -2.81 -9.78 10.94
C LEU A 149 -3.06 -8.94 12.20
N LYS A 150 -2.05 -8.73 13.04
CA LYS A 150 -2.18 -7.89 14.24
C LYS A 150 -2.52 -6.45 13.91
N ILE A 151 -1.92 -5.89 12.85
CA ILE A 151 -2.23 -4.53 12.39
C ILE A 151 -3.66 -4.46 11.86
N ALA A 152 -4.12 -5.46 11.12
CA ALA A 152 -5.50 -5.56 10.66
C ALA A 152 -6.49 -5.58 11.84
N ASP A 153 -6.19 -6.34 12.89
CA ASP A 153 -6.99 -6.40 14.12
C ASP A 153 -7.03 -5.05 14.86
N PHE A 154 -5.91 -4.33 14.93
CA PHE A 154 -5.87 -2.97 15.47
C PHE A 154 -6.71 -1.98 14.64
N ILE A 155 -6.68 -2.09 13.31
CA ILE A 155 -7.51 -1.26 12.43
C ILE A 155 -8.99 -1.52 12.67
N GLU A 156 -9.41 -2.78 12.79
CA GLU A 156 -10.79 -3.13 13.13
C GLU A 156 -11.19 -2.55 14.48
N SER A 157 -10.36 -2.74 15.51
CA SER A 157 -10.59 -2.21 16.83
C SER A 157 -10.70 -0.68 16.85
N ALA A 158 -9.88 0.03 16.06
CA ALA A 158 -9.95 1.48 15.93
C ALA A 158 -11.28 1.94 15.32
N VAL A 159 -11.75 1.25 14.27
CA VAL A 159 -13.05 1.53 13.64
C VAL A 159 -14.20 1.26 14.61
N GLU A 160 -14.10 0.22 15.44
CA GLU A 160 -15.12 -0.11 16.45
C GLU A 160 -15.20 0.92 17.58
N ASN A 161 -14.08 1.51 17.97
CA ASN A 161 -13.97 2.50 19.04
C ASN A 161 -14.11 3.96 18.55
N SER A 162 -14.84 4.19 17.46
CA SER A 162 -15.17 5.53 16.93
C SER A 162 -14.04 6.31 16.27
N GLY A 163 -12.99 5.63 15.83
CA GLY A 163 -11.94 6.25 15.01
C GLY A 163 -10.89 7.04 15.79
N ASP A 164 -10.80 6.85 17.08
CA ASP A 164 -9.73 7.46 17.88
C ASP A 164 -8.36 6.92 17.42
N ALA A 165 -7.40 7.84 17.26
CA ALA A 165 -6.04 7.47 16.90
C ALA A 165 -5.41 6.59 17.99
N ILE A 166 -5.03 5.38 17.64
CA ILE A 166 -4.34 4.49 18.57
C ILE A 166 -2.84 4.78 18.45
N LEU A 167 -2.25 5.29 19.56
CA LEU A 167 -0.81 5.37 19.70
C LEU A 167 -0.28 3.98 20.06
N LEU A 168 0.45 3.37 19.14
CA LEU A 168 1.08 2.09 19.41
C LEU A 168 2.40 2.33 20.17
N GLU A 169 2.38 2.25 21.49
CA GLU A 169 3.57 2.43 22.37
C GLU A 169 4.57 1.27 22.32
N ASN A 170 4.66 0.48 21.44
CA ASN A 170 5.63 -0.58 21.09
C ASN A 170 5.02 -1.54 20.06
N PRO A 171 4.75 -1.09 18.85
CA PRO A 171 4.27 -2.00 17.84
C PRO A 171 5.47 -2.77 17.28
N PHE A 172 5.59 -4.00 17.73
CA PHE A 172 6.39 -5.10 17.16
C PHE A 172 7.85 -4.82 16.79
#